data_5633bd9e9fb05f1074d15055e597d095
#
_entry.id   5633bd9e9fb05f1074d15055e597d095
#
_cell.length_a   1.000
_cell.length_b   1.000
_cell.length_c   1.000
_cell.angle_alpha   90.00
_cell.angle_beta   90.00
_cell.angle_gamma   90.00
#
_symmetry.space_group_name_H-M   'P 1'
#
loop_
_entity.id
_entity.type
_entity.pdbx_description
1 polymer ?
#
loop_
_entity_poly.entity_id
_entity_poly.type
_entity_poly.pdbx_seq_one_letter_code
_entity_poly.pdbx_strand_id
1 'polypeptide(L)'
;MFKGSIPALITPFKNGEVDFSALENLVEWHISEGSSAIVAVGTTGESPTLSHQEHKEVVEAIINFSGKRIPIIAGAGSNSTAESIELMEFSEKVGADAALVVTPYYNKPNQKGLLNHYTRLHDNSNLPIICLLYTSPSPRDDQ
;
A
#
# COMPACT_ATOMS: atom_id res chain seq x y z
N MET A 1 17.10 -2.45 0.41
CA MET A 1 16.05 -1.60 0.99
C MET A 1 15.74 -0.43 0.07
N PHE A 2 14.53 0.09 0.13
CA PHE A 2 14.04 1.11 -0.80
C PHE A 2 14.69 2.47 -0.53
N LYS A 3 15.20 3.11 -1.57
CA LYS A 3 15.84 4.43 -1.50
C LYS A 3 15.40 5.26 -2.70
N GLY A 4 15.41 6.57 -2.55
CA GLY A 4 15.12 7.50 -3.63
C GLY A 4 13.65 7.91 -3.67
N SER A 5 13.17 8.26 -4.85
CA SER A 5 11.80 8.72 -5.04
C SER A 5 10.83 7.54 -5.11
N ILE A 6 9.87 7.51 -4.19
CA ILE A 6 8.87 6.45 -4.09
C ILE A 6 7.49 7.10 -4.12
N PRO A 7 6.92 7.32 -5.32
CA PRO A 7 5.61 7.97 -5.40
C PRO A 7 4.48 7.06 -4.95
N ALA A 8 3.52 7.66 -4.24
CA ALA A 8 2.23 7.04 -3.97
C ALA A 8 1.35 7.29 -5.21
N LEU A 9 1.05 6.24 -5.94
CA LEU A 9 0.34 6.34 -7.20
C LEU A 9 -1.14 6.63 -6.97
N ILE A 10 -1.69 7.59 -7.73
CA ILE A 10 -3.14 7.83 -7.73
C ILE A 10 -3.84 6.67 -8.48
N THR A 11 -5.10 6.43 -8.12
CA THR A 11 -5.93 5.44 -8.81
C THR A 11 -6.91 6.18 -9.72
N PRO A 12 -6.69 6.20 -11.04
CA PRO A 12 -7.58 6.92 -11.96
C PRO A 12 -8.91 6.21 -12.15
N PHE A 13 -9.98 7.00 -12.23
CA PHE A 13 -11.34 6.51 -12.47
C PHE A 13 -11.91 7.10 -13.74
N LYS A 14 -12.78 6.33 -14.40
CA LYS A 14 -13.55 6.77 -15.54
C LYS A 14 -14.93 6.14 -15.46
N ASN A 15 -15.97 6.97 -15.49
CA ASN A 15 -17.36 6.52 -15.41
C ASN A 15 -17.66 5.67 -14.16
N GLY A 16 -17.03 6.02 -13.02
CA GLY A 16 -17.22 5.33 -11.75
C GLY A 16 -16.42 4.04 -11.59
N GLU A 17 -15.64 3.66 -12.57
CA GLU A 17 -14.79 2.46 -12.53
C GLU A 17 -13.32 2.83 -12.63
N VAL A 18 -12.44 1.94 -12.18
CA VAL A 18 -11.00 2.14 -12.31
C VAL A 18 -10.62 2.17 -13.79
N ASP A 19 -9.88 3.21 -14.18
CA ASP A 19 -9.36 3.34 -15.55
C ASP A 19 -8.00 2.67 -15.65
N PHE A 20 -7.98 1.39 -16.02
CA PHE A 20 -6.75 0.60 -16.11
C PHE A 20 -5.81 1.09 -17.22
N SER A 21 -6.33 1.66 -18.29
CA SER A 21 -5.51 2.23 -19.36
C SER A 21 -4.71 3.45 -18.87
N ALA A 22 -5.37 4.35 -18.14
CA ALA A 22 -4.71 5.49 -17.52
C ALA A 22 -3.72 5.05 -16.44
N LEU A 23 -4.05 4.00 -15.70
CA LEU A 23 -3.19 3.43 -14.68
C LEU A 23 -1.89 2.88 -15.29
N GLU A 24 -1.99 2.15 -16.40
CA GLU A 24 -0.82 1.65 -17.14
C GLU A 24 0.08 2.80 -17.59
N ASN A 25 -0.50 3.86 -18.13
CA ASN A 25 0.26 5.04 -18.55
C ASN A 25 0.99 5.71 -17.39
N LEU A 26 0.36 5.77 -16.21
CA LEU A 26 0.99 6.33 -15.01
C LEU A 26 2.18 5.46 -14.56
N VAL A 27 2.03 4.15 -14.58
CA VAL A 27 3.12 3.24 -14.22
C VAL A 27 4.30 3.42 -15.18
N GLU A 28 4.04 3.44 -16.47
CA GLU A 28 5.08 3.66 -17.49
C GLU A 28 5.78 5.01 -17.32
N TRP A 29 5.01 6.06 -17.05
CA TRP A 29 5.57 7.38 -16.82
C TRP A 29 6.53 7.41 -15.63
N HIS A 30 6.15 6.81 -14.50
CA HIS A 30 7.00 6.78 -13.31
C HIS A 30 8.27 5.96 -13.54
N ILE A 31 8.18 4.88 -14.29
CA ILE A 31 9.36 4.08 -14.66
C ILE A 31 10.29 4.90 -15.53
N SER A 32 9.77 5.60 -16.54
CA SER A 32 10.56 6.41 -17.47
C SER A 32 11.21 7.61 -16.78
N GLU A 33 10.55 8.18 -15.75
CA GLU A 33 11.08 9.32 -14.99
C GLU A 33 12.06 8.92 -13.88
N GLY A 34 12.34 7.63 -13.73
CA GLY A 34 13.37 7.16 -12.81
C GLY A 34 12.95 7.01 -11.37
N SER A 35 11.67 6.81 -11.09
CA SER A 35 11.20 6.51 -9.74
C SER A 35 11.85 5.21 -9.22
N SER A 36 12.15 5.15 -7.93
CA SER A 36 12.85 4.02 -7.32
C SER A 36 11.93 2.88 -6.94
N ALA A 37 10.66 3.16 -6.68
CA ALA A 37 9.60 2.21 -6.37
C ALA A 37 8.26 2.91 -6.55
N ILE A 38 7.17 2.16 -6.53
CA ILE A 38 5.81 2.70 -6.62
C ILE A 38 4.99 2.13 -5.46
N VAL A 39 4.24 2.99 -4.76
CA VAL A 39 3.23 2.56 -3.78
C VAL A 39 1.90 2.40 -4.50
N ALA A 40 1.38 1.18 -4.50
CA ALA A 40 0.11 0.83 -5.11
C ALA A 40 -0.99 0.84 -4.05
N VAL A 41 -2.05 1.60 -4.29
CA VAL A 41 -3.25 1.65 -3.43
C VAL A 41 -2.93 2.00 -1.98
N GLY A 42 -2.09 3.01 -1.78
CA GLY A 42 -1.96 3.68 -0.49
C GLY A 42 -3.13 4.66 -0.29
N THR A 43 -3.08 5.48 0.72
CA THR A 43 -4.12 6.49 0.98
C THR A 43 -4.31 7.42 -0.22
N THR A 44 -3.21 7.85 -0.86
CA THR A 44 -3.24 8.67 -2.07
C THR A 44 -3.93 7.97 -3.23
N GLY A 45 -3.81 6.64 -3.31
CA GLY A 45 -4.49 5.82 -4.31
C GLY A 45 -5.94 5.51 -3.98
N GLU A 46 -6.52 6.24 -3.03
CA GLU A 46 -7.92 6.16 -2.62
C GLU A 46 -8.31 4.82 -2.01
N SER A 47 -7.38 4.18 -1.33
CA SER A 47 -7.63 2.91 -0.65
C SER A 47 -8.94 2.87 0.16
N PRO A 48 -9.28 3.94 0.94
CA PRO A 48 -10.53 3.92 1.71
C PRO A 48 -11.80 3.91 0.87
N THR A 49 -11.75 4.33 -0.39
CA THR A 49 -12.93 4.43 -1.28
C THR A 49 -13.07 3.25 -2.23
N LEU A 50 -12.04 2.41 -2.35
CA LEU A 50 -12.08 1.21 -3.18
C LEU A 50 -12.75 0.06 -2.43
N SER A 51 -13.52 -0.77 -3.15
CA SER A 51 -13.96 -2.04 -2.60
C SER A 51 -12.75 -2.95 -2.39
N HIS A 52 -12.91 -3.96 -1.55
CA HIS A 52 -11.85 -4.93 -1.30
C HIS A 52 -11.37 -5.61 -2.59
N GLN A 53 -12.31 -5.94 -3.47
CA GLN A 53 -12.00 -6.56 -4.76
C GLN A 53 -11.27 -5.59 -5.70
N GLU A 54 -11.72 -4.34 -5.77
CA GLU A 54 -11.05 -3.30 -6.57
C GLU A 54 -9.63 -3.04 -6.09
N HIS A 55 -9.42 -3.02 -4.76
CA HIS A 55 -8.08 -2.88 -4.17
C HIS A 55 -7.15 -3.96 -4.71
N LYS A 56 -7.57 -5.21 -4.66
CA LYS A 56 -6.78 -6.35 -5.16
C LYS A 56 -6.50 -6.24 -6.66
N GLU A 57 -7.51 -5.90 -7.44
CA GLU A 57 -7.37 -5.76 -8.89
C GLU A 57 -6.37 -4.67 -9.28
N VAL A 58 -6.39 -3.54 -8.59
CA VAL A 58 -5.47 -2.44 -8.85
C VAL A 58 -4.04 -2.82 -8.48
N VAL A 59 -3.84 -3.46 -7.33
CA VAL A 59 -2.50 -3.93 -6.93
C VAL A 59 -1.94 -4.90 -7.97
N GLU A 60 -2.72 -5.88 -8.35
CA GLU A 60 -2.31 -6.87 -9.36
C GLU A 60 -1.99 -6.22 -10.71
N ALA A 61 -2.83 -5.29 -11.15
CA ALA A 61 -2.63 -4.58 -12.41
C ALA A 61 -1.33 -3.78 -12.41
N ILE A 62 -1.04 -3.05 -11.32
CA ILE A 62 0.18 -2.27 -11.21
C ILE A 62 1.41 -3.18 -11.26
N ILE A 63 1.37 -4.31 -10.58
CA ILE A 63 2.47 -5.28 -10.60
C ILE A 63 2.68 -5.81 -12.02
N ASN A 64 1.60 -6.16 -12.72
CA ASN A 64 1.67 -6.67 -14.09
C ASN A 64 2.20 -5.60 -15.05
N PHE A 65 1.72 -4.36 -14.95
CA PHE A 65 2.18 -3.26 -15.81
C PHE A 65 3.65 -2.93 -15.57
N SER A 66 4.12 -3.07 -14.32
CA SER A 66 5.53 -2.78 -14.00
C SER A 66 6.49 -3.80 -14.63
N GLY A 67 6.04 -5.04 -14.84
CA GLY A 67 6.86 -6.09 -15.43
C GLY A 67 8.14 -6.37 -14.67
N LYS A 68 8.15 -6.18 -13.37
CA LYS A 68 9.32 -6.31 -12.49
C LYS A 68 10.45 -5.32 -12.79
N ARG A 69 10.16 -4.28 -13.55
CA ARG A 69 11.15 -3.23 -13.87
C ARG A 69 11.37 -2.25 -12.72
N ILE A 70 10.45 -2.22 -11.77
CA ILE A 70 10.48 -1.34 -10.60
C ILE A 70 9.81 -2.07 -9.43
N PRO A 71 10.32 -1.92 -8.18
CA PRO A 71 9.67 -2.51 -7.02
C PRO A 71 8.29 -1.91 -6.77
N ILE A 72 7.34 -2.75 -6.37
CA ILE A 72 5.97 -2.33 -6.03
C ILE A 72 5.72 -2.58 -4.54
N ILE A 73 5.31 -1.53 -3.85
CA ILE A 73 4.94 -1.57 -2.45
C ILE A 73 3.40 -1.51 -2.41
N ALA A 74 2.78 -2.60 -1.98
CA ALA A 74 1.32 -2.68 -1.97
C ALA A 74 0.74 -2.13 -0.67
N GLY A 75 -0.24 -1.25 -0.76
CA GLY A 75 -1.01 -0.79 0.40
C GLY A 75 -1.86 -1.94 0.95
N ALA A 76 -1.70 -2.25 2.21
CA ALA A 76 -2.40 -3.35 2.88
C ALA A 76 -2.98 -2.95 4.23
N GLY A 77 -2.98 -1.66 4.56
CA GLY A 77 -3.52 -1.16 5.81
C GLY A 77 -5.04 -1.17 5.85
N SER A 78 -5.59 -1.52 7.00
CA SER A 78 -7.01 -1.53 7.26
C SER A 78 -7.23 -1.36 8.76
N ASN A 79 -8.44 -0.96 9.17
CA ASN A 79 -8.84 -0.97 10.57
C ASN A 79 -9.03 -2.40 11.11
N SER A 80 -9.20 -3.37 10.23
CA SER A 80 -9.31 -4.78 10.58
C SER A 80 -7.99 -5.49 10.34
N THR A 81 -7.43 -6.11 11.38
CA THR A 81 -6.21 -6.90 11.26
C THR A 81 -6.40 -8.07 10.28
N ALA A 82 -7.56 -8.72 10.32
CA ALA A 82 -7.89 -9.83 9.42
C ALA A 82 -7.89 -9.39 7.95
N GLU A 83 -8.45 -8.23 7.66
CA GLU A 83 -8.47 -7.67 6.31
C GLU A 83 -7.06 -7.30 5.85
N SER A 84 -6.23 -6.72 6.71
CA SER A 84 -4.84 -6.40 6.39
C SER A 84 -4.04 -7.67 6.10
N ILE A 85 -4.24 -8.74 6.85
CA ILE A 85 -3.60 -10.04 6.60
C ILE A 85 -3.99 -10.57 5.22
N GLU A 86 -5.27 -10.52 4.88
CA GLU A 86 -5.76 -10.97 3.57
C GLU A 86 -5.14 -10.17 2.43
N LEU A 87 -5.06 -8.84 2.57
CA LEU A 87 -4.44 -7.98 1.57
C LEU A 87 -2.94 -8.27 1.42
N MET A 88 -2.25 -8.51 2.51
CA MET A 88 -0.83 -8.87 2.48
C MET A 88 -0.59 -10.22 1.80
N GLU A 89 -1.40 -11.23 2.13
CA GLU A 89 -1.30 -12.56 1.52
C GLU A 89 -1.53 -12.48 0.01
N PHE A 90 -2.55 -11.73 -0.40
CA PHE A 90 -2.83 -11.52 -1.82
C PHE A 90 -1.67 -10.79 -2.51
N SER A 91 -1.16 -9.72 -1.89
CA SER A 91 -0.06 -8.93 -2.46
C SER A 91 1.20 -9.77 -2.63
N GLU A 92 1.52 -10.62 -1.66
CA GLU A 92 2.63 -11.56 -1.75
C GLU A 92 2.43 -12.53 -2.91
N LYS A 93 1.23 -13.08 -3.04
CA LYS A 93 0.88 -14.05 -4.09
C LYS A 93 1.04 -13.47 -5.49
N VAL A 94 0.67 -12.20 -5.69
CA VAL A 94 0.74 -11.56 -7.02
C VAL A 94 2.10 -10.92 -7.31
N GLY A 95 3.01 -10.93 -6.35
CA GLY A 95 4.41 -10.54 -6.58
C GLY A 95 4.82 -9.16 -6.12
N ALA A 96 4.13 -8.57 -5.15
CA ALA A 96 4.55 -7.32 -4.53
C ALA A 96 5.89 -7.50 -3.81
N ASP A 97 6.68 -6.43 -3.72
CA ASP A 97 8.00 -6.45 -3.08
C ASP A 97 7.95 -6.10 -1.61
N ALA A 98 6.93 -5.38 -1.18
CA ALA A 98 6.70 -5.01 0.22
C ALA A 98 5.23 -4.63 0.43
N ALA A 99 4.83 -4.53 1.68
CA ALA A 99 3.51 -4.04 2.06
C ALA A 99 3.63 -2.75 2.86
N LEU A 100 2.81 -1.76 2.54
CA LEU A 100 2.69 -0.52 3.29
C LEU A 100 1.48 -0.66 4.21
N VAL A 101 1.70 -0.63 5.51
CA VAL A 101 0.64 -0.79 6.49
C VAL A 101 0.57 0.47 7.36
N VAL A 102 -0.56 1.18 7.24
CA VAL A 102 -0.82 2.35 8.07
C VAL A 102 -1.35 1.88 9.43
N THR A 103 -1.00 2.61 10.50
CA THR A 103 -1.57 2.38 11.83
C THR A 103 -3.10 2.49 11.76
N PRO A 104 -3.84 1.60 12.45
CA PRO A 104 -5.31 1.69 12.50
C PRO A 104 -5.73 3.02 13.16
N TYR A 105 -6.11 3.99 12.36
CA TYR A 105 -6.35 5.36 12.86
C TYR A 105 -7.75 5.57 13.45
N TYR A 106 -8.73 4.74 13.09
CA TYR A 106 -10.08 4.86 13.64
C TYR A 106 -10.19 4.27 15.03
N ASN A 107 -9.44 3.22 15.33
CA ASN A 107 -9.52 2.52 16.61
C ASN A 107 -8.50 3.00 17.65
N LYS A 108 -7.57 3.85 17.28
CA LYS A 108 -6.51 4.40 18.14
C LYS A 108 -6.01 3.38 19.17
N PRO A 109 -5.46 2.24 18.74
CA PRO A 109 -5.02 1.21 19.67
C PRO A 109 -3.88 1.72 20.53
N ASN A 110 -3.74 1.15 21.75
CA ASN A 110 -2.58 1.44 22.59
C ASN A 110 -1.33 0.73 22.03
N GLN A 111 -0.16 0.96 22.65
CA GLN A 111 1.11 0.39 22.19
C GLN A 111 1.07 -1.13 22.12
N LYS A 112 0.42 -1.79 23.08
CA LYS A 112 0.27 -3.24 23.08
C LYS A 112 -0.61 -3.71 21.92
N GLY A 113 -1.69 -3.00 21.65
CA GLY A 113 -2.57 -3.31 20.50
C GLY A 113 -1.86 -3.14 19.17
N LEU A 114 -1.05 -2.10 19.02
CA LEU A 114 -0.22 -1.89 17.82
C LEU A 114 0.80 -3.01 17.65
N LEU A 115 1.49 -3.40 18.71
CA LEU A 115 2.45 -4.48 18.67
C LEU A 115 1.79 -5.79 18.23
N ASN A 116 0.64 -6.12 18.80
CA ASN A 116 -0.12 -7.30 18.41
C ASN A 116 -0.55 -7.26 16.96
N HIS A 117 -1.01 -6.11 16.48
CA HIS A 117 -1.43 -5.92 15.09
C HIS A 117 -0.27 -6.23 14.12
N TYR A 118 0.87 -5.57 14.30
CA TYR A 118 2.03 -5.76 13.43
C TYR A 118 2.67 -7.12 13.56
N THR A 119 2.67 -7.71 14.76
CA THR A 119 3.17 -9.08 14.98
C THR A 119 2.33 -10.08 14.20
N ARG A 120 1.01 -9.95 14.24
CA ARG A 120 0.11 -10.84 13.48
C ARG A 120 0.31 -10.69 11.97
N LEU A 121 0.51 -9.48 11.49
CA LEU A 121 0.81 -9.23 10.08
C LEU A 121 2.13 -9.87 9.67
N HIS A 122 3.16 -9.67 10.46
CA HIS A 122 4.48 -10.24 10.21
C HIS A 122 4.44 -11.77 10.19
N ASP A 123 3.71 -12.39 11.11
CA ASP A 123 3.64 -13.85 11.24
C ASP A 123 2.86 -14.51 10.09
N ASN A 124 2.03 -13.75 9.38
CA ASN A 124 1.17 -14.29 8.31
C ASN A 124 1.65 -13.97 6.89
N SER A 125 2.78 -13.31 6.74
CA SER A 125 3.34 -12.99 5.41
C SER A 125 4.85 -12.89 5.46
N ASN A 126 5.51 -13.21 4.36
CA ASN A 126 6.95 -13.05 4.20
C ASN A 126 7.33 -11.68 3.62
N LEU A 127 6.35 -10.84 3.28
CA LEU A 127 6.63 -9.51 2.74
C LEU A 127 7.22 -8.60 3.82
N PRO A 128 8.27 -7.83 3.47
CA PRO A 128 8.71 -6.73 4.33
C PRO A 128 7.56 -5.75 4.56
N ILE A 129 7.41 -5.28 5.80
CA ILE A 129 6.38 -4.33 6.16
C ILE A 129 7.00 -2.94 6.32
N ILE A 130 6.42 -1.97 5.61
CA ILE A 130 6.73 -0.55 5.80
C ILE A 130 5.57 0.02 6.60
N CYS A 131 5.88 0.48 7.81
CA CYS A 131 4.88 1.02 8.73
C CYS A 131 4.74 2.53 8.55
N LEU A 132 3.52 3.01 8.37
CA LEU A 132 3.22 4.43 8.27
C LEU A 132 2.45 4.87 9.50
N LEU A 133 3.02 5.80 10.26
CA LEU A 133 2.43 6.34 11.47
C LEU A 133 1.97 7.78 11.25
N TYR A 134 0.65 7.99 11.24
CA TYR A 134 0.08 9.33 11.09
C TYR A 134 -0.11 10.07 12.41
N THR A 135 -0.22 9.35 13.52
CA THR A 135 -0.72 9.88 14.78
C THR A 135 0.30 9.93 15.92
N SER A 136 1.55 9.56 15.64
CA SER A 136 2.59 9.72 16.65
C SER A 136 2.97 11.20 16.72
N PRO A 137 2.69 11.89 17.85
CA PRO A 137 3.14 13.27 17.97
C PRO A 137 4.67 13.30 17.96
N SER A 138 5.23 14.16 17.12
CA SER A 138 6.66 14.41 17.19
C SER A 138 6.92 15.29 18.41
N PRO A 139 8.14 15.31 18.96
CA PRO A 139 8.47 16.21 20.06
C PRO A 139 8.20 17.68 19.73
N ARG A 140 8.04 18.04 18.46
CA ARG A 140 7.72 19.40 18.03
C ARG A 140 6.22 19.69 18.15
N ASP A 141 5.39 18.67 18.10
CA ASP A 141 3.93 18.84 18.15
C ASP A 141 3.41 19.00 19.57
N ASP A 142 4.23 18.69 20.56
CA ASP A 142 3.92 18.85 21.97
C ASP A 142 4.23 20.26 22.48
N GLN A 143 4.67 21.15 21.64
CA GLN A 143 4.95 22.53 21.93
C GLN A 143 3.91 23.44 21.28
#